data_34e20be7d99c40be4b0d214ce4618a26
#
_entry.id   34e20be7d99c40be4b0d214ce4618a26
#
_cell.length_a   1.000
_cell.length_b   1.000
_cell.length_c   1.000
_cell.angle_alpha   90.00
_cell.angle_beta   90.00
_cell.angle_gamma   90.00
#
_symmetry.space_group_name_H-M   'P 1'
#
loop_
_entity.id
_entity.type
_entity.pdbx_description
1 polymer ?
#
loop_
_entity_poly.entity_id
_entity_poly.type
_entity_poly.pdbx_seq_one_letter_code
_entity_poly.pdbx_strand_id
1 'polypeptide(L)' 'VRGNTRVMVQSALEKMDLVSREELDVQEKVLQRTREKLEALEVRITELEQKLSTPSD' A
#
# COMPACT_ATOMS: atom_id res chain seq x y z
N VAL A 1 33.31 2.20 -26.55
CA VAL A 1 32.86 3.55 -26.80
C VAL A 1 32.10 4.09 -25.61
N ARG A 2 32.65 5.18 -25.03
CA ARG A 2 32.12 5.70 -23.75
C ARG A 2 30.70 6.23 -23.85
N GLY A 3 30.30 6.80 -24.98
CA GLY A 3 28.99 7.37 -25.18
C GLY A 3 27.87 6.33 -25.09
N ASN A 4 28.09 5.18 -25.70
CA ASN A 4 27.09 4.11 -25.70
C ASN A 4 26.89 3.53 -24.31
N THR A 5 27.96 3.38 -23.56
CA THR A 5 27.86 2.85 -22.19
C THR A 5 27.04 3.79 -21.31
N ARG A 6 27.29 5.09 -21.42
CA ARG A 6 26.55 6.08 -20.63
C ARG A 6 25.07 6.05 -20.96
N VAL A 7 24.72 5.98 -22.25
CA VAL A 7 23.33 5.93 -22.67
C VAL A 7 22.65 4.66 -22.15
N MET A 8 23.33 3.53 -22.20
CA MET A 8 22.80 2.26 -21.71
C MET A 8 22.54 2.33 -20.21
N VAL A 9 23.44 2.90 -19.44
CA VAL A 9 23.28 3.04 -18.00
C VAL A 9 22.12 3.98 -17.68
N GLN A 10 22.03 5.10 -18.37
CA GLN A 10 20.92 6.04 -18.16
C GLN A 10 19.59 5.40 -18.48
N SER A 11 19.53 4.65 -19.58
CA SER A 11 18.30 3.96 -19.98
C SER A 11 17.89 2.93 -18.93
N ALA A 12 18.85 2.18 -18.40
CA ALA A 12 18.57 1.19 -17.34
C ALA A 12 18.04 1.86 -16.07
N LEU A 13 18.66 2.99 -15.69
CA LEU A 13 18.22 3.74 -14.50
C LEU A 13 16.81 4.27 -14.68
N GLU A 14 16.46 4.77 -15.86
CA GLU A 14 15.13 5.24 -16.15
C GLU A 14 14.10 4.14 -16.04
N LYS A 15 14.42 2.96 -16.56
CA LYS A 15 13.53 1.80 -16.46
C LYS A 15 13.34 1.36 -15.01
N MET A 16 14.42 1.36 -14.23
CA MET A 16 14.33 1.03 -12.82
C MET A 16 13.48 2.03 -12.06
N ASP A 17 13.61 3.31 -12.39
CA ASP A 17 12.81 4.36 -11.78
C ASP A 17 11.32 4.19 -12.09
N LEU A 18 10.99 3.86 -13.33
CA LEU A 18 9.61 3.61 -13.73
C LEU A 18 9.02 2.41 -12.99
N VAL A 19 9.78 1.32 -12.89
CA VAL A 19 9.34 0.13 -12.17
C VAL A 19 9.14 0.45 -10.69
N SER A 20 10.05 1.23 -10.10
CA SER A 20 9.92 1.65 -8.71
C SER A 20 8.65 2.48 -8.49
N ARG A 21 8.32 3.37 -9.40
CA ARG A 21 7.12 4.19 -9.31
C ARG A 21 5.86 3.34 -9.41
N GLU A 22 5.84 2.39 -10.33
CA GLU A 22 4.72 1.47 -10.47
C GLU A 22 4.53 0.64 -9.21
N GLU A 23 5.64 0.15 -8.65
CA GLU A 23 5.59 -0.64 -7.44
C GLU A 23 5.08 0.19 -6.26
N LEU A 24 5.53 1.43 -6.12
CA LEU A 24 5.04 2.31 -5.08
C LEU A 24 3.54 2.57 -5.23
N ASP A 25 3.07 2.75 -6.45
CA ASP A 25 1.66 2.96 -6.71
C ASP A 25 0.83 1.74 -6.30
N VAL A 26 1.32 0.55 -6.63
CA VAL A 26 0.66 -0.70 -6.23
C VAL A 26 0.62 -0.83 -4.71
N GLN A 27 1.75 -0.56 -4.04
CA GLN A 27 1.81 -0.66 -2.59
C GLN A 27 0.90 0.37 -1.92
N GLU A 28 0.81 1.55 -2.47
CA GLU A 28 -0.08 2.59 -1.96
C GLU A 28 -1.54 2.14 -2.02
N LYS A 29 -1.93 1.52 -3.12
CA LYS A 29 -3.29 1.00 -3.26
C LYS A 29 -3.57 -0.16 -2.30
N VAL A 30 -2.59 -1.03 -2.11
CA VAL A 30 -2.70 -2.15 -1.16
C VAL A 30 -2.85 -1.61 0.26
N LEU A 31 -2.05 -0.62 0.62
CA LEU A 31 -2.13 0.01 1.95
C LEU A 31 -3.49 0.66 2.17
N GLN A 32 -4.00 1.35 1.18
CA GLN A 32 -5.31 1.99 1.26
C GLN A 32 -6.41 0.94 1.49
N ARG A 33 -6.38 -0.14 0.74
CA ARG A 33 -7.36 -1.22 0.88
C ARG A 33 -7.26 -1.88 2.26
N THR A 34 -6.05 -2.12 2.73
CA THR A 34 -5.82 -2.71 4.04
C THR A 34 -6.35 -1.80 5.14
N ARG A 35 -6.11 -0.50 5.00
CA ARG A 35 -6.60 0.50 5.94
C ARG A 35 -8.12 0.49 6.02
N GLU A 36 -8.78 0.43 4.87
CA GLU A 36 -10.24 0.36 4.81
C GLU A 36 -10.77 -0.89 5.52
N LYS A 37 -10.09 -2.02 5.32
CA LYS A 37 -10.46 -3.28 5.99
C LYS A 37 -10.28 -3.18 7.49
N LEU A 38 -9.19 -2.56 7.93
CA LEU A 38 -8.93 -2.38 9.35
C LEU A 38 -9.99 -1.48 9.99
N GLU A 39 -10.35 -0.40 9.33
CA GLU A 39 -11.38 0.51 9.82
C GLU A 39 -12.72 -0.21 9.94
N ALA A 40 -13.08 -1.03 8.96
CA ALA A 40 -14.30 -1.82 9.01
C ALA A 40 -14.28 -2.83 10.16
N LEU A 41 -13.14 -3.47 10.39
CA LEU A 41 -12.97 -4.40 11.49
C LEU A 41 -13.06 -3.70 12.84
N GLU A 42 -12.47 -2.51 12.95
CA GLU A 42 -12.54 -1.72 14.18
C GLU A 42 -13.97 -1.37 14.53
N VAL A 43 -14.78 -1.01 13.53
CA VAL A 43 -16.19 -0.73 13.75
C VAL A 43 -16.91 -1.96 14.28
N ARG A 44 -16.66 -3.13 13.68
CA ARG A 44 -17.28 -4.38 14.12
C ARG A 44 -16.87 -4.75 15.54
N ILE A 45 -15.59 -4.56 15.85
CA ILE A 45 -15.09 -4.87 17.20
C ILE A 45 -15.77 -3.94 18.21
N THR A 46 -15.87 -2.66 17.90
CA THR A 46 -16.54 -1.71 18.78
C THR A 46 -17.99 -2.10 19.00
N GLU A 47 -18.70 -2.49 17.95
CA GLU A 47 -20.09 -2.95 18.06
C GLU A 47 -20.21 -4.18 18.95
N LEU A 48 -19.32 -5.14 18.77
CA LEU A 48 -19.32 -6.36 19.58
C LEU A 48 -19.01 -6.05 21.04
N GLU A 49 -18.06 -5.19 21.30
CA GLU A 49 -17.70 -4.78 22.66
C GLU A 49 -18.88 -4.10 23.33
N GLN A 50 -19.61 -3.27 22.63
CA GLN A 50 -20.79 -2.60 23.16
C GLN A 50 -21.87 -3.61 23.52
N LYS A 51 -22.07 -4.61 22.65
CA LYS A 51 -23.06 -5.66 22.93
C LYS A 51 -22.68 -6.52 24.14
N LEU A 52 -21.38 -6.80 24.29
CA LEU A 52 -20.88 -7.61 25.39
C LEU A 52 -20.87 -6.82 26.71
N SER A 53 -20.66 -5.53 26.67
CA SER A 53 -20.59 -4.69 27.86
C SER A 53 -21.95 -4.17 28.29
N THR A 54 -22.97 -4.26 27.45
CA THR A 54 -24.30 -3.80 27.80
C THR A 54 -24.93 -4.78 28.79
N PRO A 55 -25.38 -4.34 29.97
CA PRO A 55 -26.01 -5.25 30.90
C PRO A 55 -27.27 -5.84 30.32
N SER A 56 -27.42 -7.12 30.48
CA SER A 56 -28.59 -7.83 29.97
C SER A 56 -29.71 -7.77 31.00
N ASP A 57 -30.47 -6.76 30.88
CA ASP A 57 -31.62 -6.63 31.77
C ASP A 57 -32.91 -7.04 31.13
#